data_7614971838124451481277b22bd1cfb1
#
_entry.id   7614971838124451481277b22bd1cfb1
#
_cell.length_a   1.000
_cell.length_b   1.000
_cell.length_c   1.000
_cell.angle_alpha   90.00
_cell.angle_beta   90.00
_cell.angle_gamma   90.00
#
_symmetry.space_group_name_H-M   'P 1'
#
loop_
_entity.id
_entity.type
_entity.pdbx_description
1 polymer ?
#
loop_
_entity_poly.entity_id
_entity_poly.type
_entity_poly.pdbx_seq_one_letter_code
_entity_poly.pdbx_strand_id
1 'polypeptide(L)'
;MIGNAKLKPETGEVWTIGYDTKLNDKIQLGINAFYSELDDAINWAALDPNNFLSDWTVANVAKQKKRGMEFNVKYKLTDEFSINGSYTYVKVEEDNKDGNGFKRNTNVSPNQYKIGISFNKDKWDAELYGRGASGADKSKYVDSKYLTLDLSLQYKVQKDYKIYAKAYNLTNASYAETGGVSNGKYSFPMPGRSFLIGMEYAF
;
A
#
# COMPACT_ATOMS: atom_id res chain seq x y z
N MET A 1 -12.48 19.88 16.76
CA MET A 1 -12.79 19.44 15.36
C MET A 1 -14.21 19.87 15.08
N ILE A 2 -14.44 20.62 14.03
CA ILE A 2 -15.74 21.22 13.71
C ILE A 2 -16.20 20.67 12.36
N GLY A 3 -17.47 20.27 12.25
CA GLY A 3 -18.05 19.82 10.98
C GLY A 3 -18.28 21.00 10.03
N ASN A 4 -18.32 20.71 8.71
CA ASN A 4 -18.56 21.72 7.68
C ASN A 4 -19.77 21.33 6.83
N ALA A 5 -20.89 21.99 7.05
CA ALA A 5 -22.13 21.77 6.28
C ALA A 5 -22.07 22.35 4.84
N LYS A 6 -21.00 23.07 4.48
CA LYS A 6 -20.81 23.68 3.15
C LYS A 6 -19.98 22.83 2.22
N LEU A 7 -19.65 21.59 2.59
CA LEU A 7 -18.92 20.69 1.73
C LEU A 7 -19.69 20.42 0.43
N LYS A 8 -18.95 20.50 -0.67
CA LYS A 8 -19.41 20.08 -2.00
C LYS A 8 -18.91 18.67 -2.30
N PRO A 9 -19.57 17.91 -3.17
CA PRO A 9 -19.03 16.67 -3.70
C PRO A 9 -17.68 16.90 -4.39
N GLU A 10 -16.74 15.97 -4.20
CA GLU A 10 -15.55 15.90 -5.03
C GLU A 10 -15.95 15.48 -6.45
N THR A 11 -15.31 16.05 -7.44
CA THR A 11 -15.54 15.71 -8.86
C THR A 11 -14.21 15.42 -9.52
N GLY A 12 -14.20 14.55 -10.54
CA GLY A 12 -12.94 14.26 -11.20
C GLY A 12 -13.06 13.27 -12.35
N GLU A 13 -11.93 13.03 -12.99
CA GLU A 13 -11.78 12.11 -14.10
C GLU A 13 -10.76 11.02 -13.74
N VAL A 14 -11.03 9.79 -14.20
CA VAL A 14 -10.13 8.65 -14.06
C VAL A 14 -9.96 7.99 -15.42
N TRP A 15 -8.72 7.85 -15.84
CA TRP A 15 -8.32 7.14 -17.06
C TRP A 15 -7.45 5.95 -16.67
N THR A 16 -7.80 4.81 -17.21
CA THR A 16 -7.03 3.57 -16.99
C THR A 16 -6.89 2.84 -18.31
N ILE A 17 -5.69 2.39 -18.60
CA ILE A 17 -5.39 1.51 -19.71
C ILE A 17 -4.59 0.31 -19.18
N GLY A 18 -5.02 -0.88 -19.52
CA GLY A 18 -4.36 -2.11 -19.06
C GLY A 18 -4.24 -3.12 -20.19
N TYR A 19 -3.24 -3.96 -20.07
CA TYR A 19 -3.02 -5.12 -20.92
C TYR A 19 -2.58 -6.31 -20.09
N ASP A 20 -3.35 -7.39 -20.19
CA ASP A 20 -3.06 -8.67 -19.57
C ASP A 20 -2.83 -9.72 -20.64
N THR A 21 -1.81 -10.55 -20.47
CA THR A 21 -1.50 -11.62 -21.42
C THR A 21 -0.99 -12.88 -20.73
N LYS A 22 -1.28 -14.01 -21.34
CA LYS A 22 -0.65 -15.28 -21.03
C LYS A 22 0.41 -15.56 -22.10
N LEU A 23 1.68 -15.49 -21.73
CA LEU A 23 2.76 -15.84 -22.65
C LEU A 23 2.78 -17.34 -22.96
N ASN A 24 2.38 -18.14 -21.98
CA ASN A 24 2.20 -19.60 -22.06
C ASN A 24 1.38 -20.06 -20.84
N ASP A 25 1.23 -21.38 -20.66
CA ASP A 25 0.47 -21.96 -19.55
C ASP A 25 1.08 -21.69 -18.17
N LYS A 26 2.32 -21.20 -18.11
CA LYS A 26 3.03 -20.94 -16.85
C LYS A 26 3.16 -19.47 -16.52
N ILE A 27 3.16 -18.57 -17.50
CA ILE A 27 3.49 -17.15 -17.31
C ILE A 27 2.32 -16.28 -17.72
N GLN A 28 1.86 -15.48 -16.76
CA GLN A 28 0.89 -14.39 -16.97
C GLN A 28 1.52 -13.07 -16.61
N LEU A 29 1.35 -12.08 -17.45
CA LEU A 29 1.85 -10.71 -17.26
C LEU A 29 0.70 -9.74 -17.37
N GLY A 30 0.75 -8.69 -16.54
CA GLY A 30 -0.16 -7.57 -16.60
C GLY A 30 0.62 -6.25 -16.52
N ILE A 31 0.20 -5.29 -17.30
CA ILE A 31 0.62 -3.91 -17.18
C ILE A 31 -0.61 -3.02 -17.16
N ASN A 32 -0.63 -2.07 -16.26
CA ASN A 32 -1.69 -1.10 -16.14
C ASN A 32 -1.10 0.30 -15.96
N ALA A 33 -1.63 1.29 -16.67
CA ALA A 33 -1.30 2.69 -16.46
C ALA A 33 -2.57 3.45 -16.11
N PHE A 34 -2.47 4.37 -15.16
CA PHE A 34 -3.60 5.14 -14.69
C PHE A 34 -3.26 6.62 -14.52
N TYR A 35 -4.26 7.44 -14.72
CA TYR A 35 -4.25 8.86 -14.42
C TYR A 35 -5.60 9.22 -13.79
N SER A 36 -5.57 10.03 -12.74
CA SER A 36 -6.78 10.67 -12.21
C SER A 36 -6.51 12.12 -11.85
N GLU A 37 -7.49 12.96 -12.07
CA GLU A 37 -7.53 14.33 -11.61
C GLU A 37 -8.81 14.52 -10.78
N LEU A 38 -8.67 15.07 -9.58
CA LEU A 38 -9.76 15.30 -8.64
C LEU A 38 -9.80 16.79 -8.33
N ASP A 39 -10.95 17.39 -8.57
CA ASP A 39 -11.26 18.76 -8.19
C ASP A 39 -12.06 18.80 -6.89
N ASP A 40 -11.92 19.91 -6.15
CA ASP A 40 -12.59 20.12 -4.87
C ASP A 40 -12.34 19.00 -3.84
N ALA A 41 -11.13 18.41 -3.88
CA ALA A 41 -10.73 17.38 -2.92
C ALA A 41 -10.93 17.85 -1.49
N ILE A 42 -11.57 16.98 -0.69
CA ILE A 42 -11.86 17.25 0.71
C ILE A 42 -10.63 16.91 1.54
N ASN A 43 -10.09 17.89 2.23
CA ASN A 43 -8.93 17.70 3.08
C ASN A 43 -9.09 18.50 4.39
N TRP A 44 -8.23 18.20 5.36
CA TRP A 44 -8.14 18.95 6.60
C TRP A 44 -7.62 20.35 6.34
N ALA A 45 -8.32 21.34 6.87
CA ALA A 45 -7.94 22.74 6.81
C ALA A 45 -8.06 23.41 8.19
N ALA A 46 -7.11 24.26 8.53
CA ALA A 46 -7.25 25.14 9.69
C ALA A 46 -8.36 26.16 9.41
N LEU A 47 -9.18 26.45 10.41
CA LEU A 47 -10.20 27.52 10.32
C LEU A 47 -9.55 28.89 10.12
N ASP A 48 -8.41 29.13 10.79
CA ASP A 48 -7.55 30.28 10.55
C ASP A 48 -6.14 29.79 10.20
N PRO A 49 -5.73 29.84 8.92
CA PRO A 49 -4.42 29.38 8.47
C PRO A 49 -3.24 30.14 9.11
N ASN A 50 -3.46 31.33 9.64
CA ASN A 50 -2.44 32.16 10.26
C ASN A 50 -2.27 31.89 11.77
N ASN A 51 -3.17 31.10 12.36
CA ASN A 51 -3.13 30.74 13.77
C ASN A 51 -2.78 29.26 13.95
N PHE A 52 -1.59 28.98 14.46
CA PHE A 52 -1.12 27.60 14.72
C PHE A 52 -2.01 26.82 15.69
N LEU A 53 -2.72 27.51 16.59
CA LEU A 53 -3.65 26.92 17.56
C LEU A 53 -5.09 26.89 17.05
N SER A 54 -5.31 27.17 15.76
CA SER A 54 -6.65 27.16 15.16
C SER A 54 -7.29 25.77 15.25
N ASP A 55 -8.60 25.76 15.42
CA ASP A 55 -9.39 24.55 15.19
C ASP A 55 -9.31 24.09 13.75
N TRP A 56 -9.50 22.79 13.56
CA TRP A 56 -9.44 22.12 12.25
C TRP A 56 -10.84 21.71 11.82
N THR A 57 -11.10 21.85 10.54
CA THR A 57 -12.32 21.41 9.86
C THR A 57 -11.95 20.65 8.58
N VAL A 58 -12.93 20.06 7.93
CA VAL A 58 -12.80 19.52 6.57
C VAL A 58 -13.34 20.52 5.57
N ALA A 59 -12.63 20.73 4.45
CA ALA A 59 -13.04 21.69 3.42
C ALA A 59 -12.60 21.22 2.02
N ASN A 60 -13.26 21.72 0.97
CA ASN A 60 -12.87 21.51 -0.41
C ASN A 60 -11.70 22.44 -0.77
N VAL A 61 -10.50 22.06 -0.37
CA VAL A 61 -9.33 22.95 -0.39
C VAL A 61 -8.27 22.56 -1.42
N ALA A 62 -8.42 21.43 -2.10
CA ALA A 62 -7.35 20.90 -2.93
C ALA A 62 -7.82 20.45 -4.31
N LYS A 63 -6.86 20.41 -5.24
CA LYS A 63 -6.90 19.59 -6.44
C LYS A 63 -5.88 18.47 -6.28
N GLN A 64 -6.17 17.28 -6.75
CA GLN A 64 -5.24 16.16 -6.69
C GLN A 64 -5.03 15.57 -8.08
N LYS A 65 -3.79 15.27 -8.41
CA LYS A 65 -3.40 14.49 -9.59
C LYS A 65 -2.70 13.21 -9.13
N LYS A 66 -3.17 12.08 -9.61
CA LYS A 66 -2.55 10.79 -9.36
C LYS A 66 -2.27 10.10 -10.69
N ARG A 67 -1.03 9.65 -10.89
CA ARG A 67 -0.63 8.91 -12.09
C ARG A 67 0.36 7.84 -11.73
N GLY A 68 0.33 6.75 -12.49
CA GLY A 68 1.24 5.66 -12.21
C GLY A 68 1.13 4.51 -13.19
N MET A 69 1.92 3.49 -12.90
CA MET A 69 1.97 2.24 -13.64
C MET A 69 2.07 1.08 -12.66
N GLU A 70 1.44 -0.02 -13.02
CA GLU A 70 1.51 -1.28 -12.29
C GLU A 70 1.97 -2.39 -13.22
N PHE A 71 2.90 -3.21 -12.75
CA PHE A 71 3.34 -4.45 -13.40
C PHE A 71 2.99 -5.61 -12.51
N ASN A 72 2.39 -6.64 -13.07
CA ASN A 72 2.05 -7.86 -12.39
C ASN A 72 2.62 -9.05 -13.13
N VAL A 73 3.14 -10.01 -12.39
CA VAL A 73 3.59 -11.30 -12.92
C VAL A 73 3.07 -12.44 -12.07
N LYS A 74 2.59 -13.48 -12.73
CA LYS A 74 2.35 -14.79 -12.12
C LYS A 74 3.12 -15.82 -12.90
N TYR A 75 3.91 -16.63 -12.20
CA TYR A 75 4.72 -17.68 -12.78
C TYR A 75 4.51 -18.99 -12.04
N LYS A 76 3.96 -19.97 -12.75
CA LYS A 76 3.86 -21.37 -12.29
C LYS A 76 5.18 -22.06 -12.56
N LEU A 77 6.04 -22.15 -11.54
CA LEU A 77 7.36 -22.75 -11.65
C LEU A 77 7.25 -24.26 -11.85
N THR A 78 6.48 -24.92 -10.97
CA THR A 78 6.08 -26.35 -11.06
C THR A 78 4.58 -26.46 -10.75
N ASP A 79 4.06 -27.67 -10.64
CA ASP A 79 2.68 -27.88 -10.19
C ASP A 79 2.49 -27.50 -8.71
N GLU A 80 3.54 -27.61 -7.92
CA GLU A 80 3.51 -27.27 -6.50
C GLU A 80 3.95 -25.83 -6.19
N PHE A 81 4.85 -25.24 -7.01
CA PHE A 81 5.42 -23.92 -6.76
C PHE A 81 4.92 -22.86 -7.73
N SER A 82 4.54 -21.74 -7.18
CA SER A 82 4.23 -20.53 -7.96
C SER A 82 4.88 -19.28 -7.36
N ILE A 83 5.16 -18.31 -8.23
CA ILE A 83 5.69 -17.01 -7.88
C ILE A 83 4.69 -15.97 -8.38
N ASN A 84 4.37 -15.01 -7.55
CA ASN A 84 3.63 -13.81 -7.94
C ASN A 84 4.43 -12.57 -7.56
N GLY A 85 4.35 -11.54 -8.36
CA GLY A 85 5.04 -10.30 -8.09
C GLY A 85 4.27 -9.12 -8.64
N SER A 86 4.38 -7.98 -7.98
CA SER A 86 3.92 -6.71 -8.52
C SER A 86 4.87 -5.57 -8.17
N TYR A 87 4.93 -4.64 -9.08
CA TYR A 87 5.59 -3.35 -8.89
C TYR A 87 4.61 -2.24 -9.27
N THR A 88 4.46 -1.27 -8.38
CA THR A 88 3.65 -0.08 -8.62
C THR A 88 4.53 1.16 -8.49
N TYR A 89 4.52 1.97 -9.54
CA TYR A 89 5.00 3.34 -9.47
C TYR A 89 3.80 4.27 -9.40
N VAL A 90 3.77 5.16 -8.41
CA VAL A 90 2.71 6.15 -8.26
C VAL A 90 3.29 7.53 -7.92
N LYS A 91 2.82 8.54 -8.63
CA LYS A 91 3.06 9.94 -8.31
C LYS A 91 1.73 10.59 -7.94
N VAL A 92 1.67 11.18 -6.76
CA VAL A 92 0.53 11.97 -6.28
C VAL A 92 1.00 13.40 -6.10
N GLU A 93 0.27 14.34 -6.66
CA GLU A 93 0.52 15.77 -6.56
C GLU A 93 -0.77 16.46 -6.12
N GLU A 94 -0.65 17.44 -5.24
CA GLU A 94 -1.75 18.19 -4.68
C GLU A 94 -1.49 19.69 -4.83
N ASP A 95 -2.54 20.42 -5.21
CA ASP A 95 -2.57 21.88 -5.18
C ASP A 95 -3.60 22.31 -4.11
N ASN A 96 -3.10 22.82 -3.02
CA ASN A 96 -3.92 23.29 -1.90
C ASN A 96 -4.51 24.68 -2.12
N LYS A 97 -4.48 25.18 -3.37
CA LYS A 97 -4.98 26.53 -3.74
C LYS A 97 -4.28 27.67 -2.96
N ASP A 98 -3.04 27.42 -2.52
CA ASP A 98 -2.19 28.36 -1.78
C ASP A 98 -1.36 29.28 -2.70
N GLY A 99 -1.60 29.24 -4.02
CA GLY A 99 -0.88 29.98 -5.03
C GLY A 99 0.45 29.38 -5.48
N ASN A 100 0.86 28.25 -4.88
CA ASN A 100 2.13 27.58 -5.19
C ASN A 100 1.98 26.44 -6.22
N GLY A 101 0.76 26.17 -6.69
CA GLY A 101 0.46 25.11 -7.64
C GLY A 101 0.66 23.69 -7.10
N PHE A 102 0.75 22.73 -8.01
CA PHE A 102 0.87 21.33 -7.66
C PHE A 102 2.21 21.00 -7.00
N LYS A 103 2.17 20.39 -5.83
CA LYS A 103 3.32 19.87 -5.09
C LYS A 103 3.16 18.37 -4.88
N ARG A 104 4.27 17.63 -4.85
CA ARG A 104 4.27 16.21 -4.55
C ARG A 104 3.66 15.97 -3.16
N ASN A 105 2.72 15.02 -3.08
CA ASN A 105 2.26 14.49 -1.81
C ASN A 105 3.39 13.66 -1.17
N THR A 106 3.90 14.12 -0.03
CA THR A 106 5.02 13.50 0.68
C THR A 106 4.61 12.31 1.55
N ASN A 107 3.31 12.05 1.70
CA ASN A 107 2.80 10.91 2.46
C ASN A 107 2.72 9.61 1.63
N VAL A 108 3.06 9.69 0.35
CA VAL A 108 3.01 8.54 -0.56
C VAL A 108 4.41 8.13 -1.00
N SER A 109 4.79 6.89 -0.72
CA SER A 109 6.00 6.28 -1.28
C SER A 109 5.75 5.95 -2.75
N PRO A 110 6.57 6.47 -3.70
CA PRO A 110 6.30 6.34 -5.12
C PRO A 110 6.51 4.92 -5.65
N ASN A 111 7.38 4.14 -5.04
CA ASN A 111 7.67 2.78 -5.49
C ASN A 111 7.18 1.78 -4.44
N GLN A 112 6.39 0.82 -4.87
CA GLN A 112 5.85 -0.24 -4.04
C GLN A 112 6.13 -1.59 -4.68
N TYR A 113 6.53 -2.57 -3.88
CA TYR A 113 6.93 -3.90 -4.32
C TYR A 113 6.19 -4.96 -3.55
N LYS A 114 5.77 -6.02 -4.24
CA LYS A 114 5.23 -7.23 -3.64
C LYS A 114 5.81 -8.44 -4.37
N ILE A 115 6.17 -9.46 -3.62
CA ILE A 115 6.59 -10.74 -4.16
C ILE A 115 6.08 -11.86 -3.25
N GLY A 116 5.46 -12.86 -3.83
CA GLY A 116 4.99 -14.05 -3.13
C GLY A 116 5.59 -15.30 -3.78
N ILE A 117 6.01 -16.25 -2.95
CA ILE A 117 6.37 -17.59 -3.36
C ILE A 117 5.44 -18.52 -2.61
N SER A 118 4.61 -19.26 -3.35
CA SER A 118 3.63 -20.19 -2.78
C SER A 118 4.02 -21.61 -3.11
N PHE A 119 3.89 -22.49 -2.14
CA PHE A 119 4.04 -23.92 -2.24
C PHE A 119 2.75 -24.60 -1.81
N ASN A 120 2.23 -25.48 -2.65
CA ASN A 120 1.04 -26.27 -2.34
C ASN A 120 1.29 -27.72 -2.80
N LYS A 121 1.32 -28.63 -1.85
CA LYS A 121 1.46 -30.06 -2.11
C LYS A 121 0.81 -30.88 -1.03
N ASP A 122 -0.08 -31.81 -1.43
CA ASP A 122 -0.79 -32.75 -0.55
C ASP A 122 -1.52 -32.00 0.59
N LYS A 123 -1.00 -32.09 1.78
CA LYS A 123 -1.55 -31.48 3.00
C LYS A 123 -0.88 -30.14 3.37
N TRP A 124 0.16 -29.73 2.64
CA TRP A 124 0.94 -28.56 2.95
C TRP A 124 0.59 -27.38 2.05
N ASP A 125 0.35 -26.25 2.69
CA ASP A 125 0.33 -24.96 2.03
C ASP A 125 1.37 -24.06 2.73
N ALA A 126 2.24 -23.44 1.96
CA ALA A 126 3.22 -22.49 2.47
C ALA A 126 3.29 -21.26 1.57
N GLU A 127 3.46 -20.10 2.16
CA GLU A 127 3.65 -18.85 1.43
C GLU A 127 4.71 -18.00 2.13
N LEU A 128 5.71 -17.59 1.37
CA LEU A 128 6.64 -16.53 1.73
C LEU A 128 6.26 -15.27 0.95
N TYR A 129 5.90 -14.22 1.65
CA TYR A 129 5.42 -12.97 1.08
C TYR A 129 6.32 -11.81 1.47
N GLY A 130 6.88 -11.12 0.47
CA GLY A 130 7.65 -9.91 0.64
C GLY A 130 6.85 -8.69 0.20
N ARG A 131 6.92 -7.61 0.98
CA ARG A 131 6.41 -6.30 0.60
C ARG A 131 7.39 -5.20 0.99
N GLY A 132 7.44 -4.17 0.19
CA GLY A 132 8.32 -3.05 0.46
C GLY A 132 7.90 -1.79 -0.28
N ALA A 133 8.50 -0.70 0.13
CA ALA A 133 8.36 0.57 -0.55
C ALA A 133 9.68 1.32 -0.56
N SER A 134 9.83 2.26 -1.50
CA SER A 134 11.01 3.14 -1.53
C SER A 134 10.69 4.51 -2.11
N GLY A 135 11.58 5.47 -1.87
CA GLY A 135 11.44 6.85 -2.31
C GLY A 135 10.50 7.67 -1.42
N ALA A 136 10.21 7.20 -0.21
CA ALA A 136 9.50 8.00 0.80
C ALA A 136 10.28 9.27 1.12
N ASP A 137 9.54 10.33 1.41
CA ASP A 137 10.13 11.63 1.72
C ASP A 137 10.70 11.64 3.14
N LYS A 138 12.00 11.92 3.25
CA LYS A 138 12.70 11.95 4.55
C LYS A 138 12.23 13.07 5.49
N SER A 139 11.48 14.05 4.99
CA SER A 139 10.82 15.05 5.84
C SER A 139 9.65 14.47 6.65
N LYS A 140 9.13 13.30 6.24
CA LYS A 140 7.97 12.63 6.85
C LYS A 140 8.32 11.25 7.42
N TYR A 141 9.35 10.59 6.91
CA TYR A 141 9.73 9.23 7.27
C TYR A 141 11.17 9.17 7.76
N VAL A 142 11.42 8.35 8.79
CA VAL A 142 12.79 8.07 9.27
C VAL A 142 13.59 7.39 8.17
N ASP A 143 13.00 6.35 7.55
CA ASP A 143 13.60 5.60 6.46
C ASP A 143 12.85 5.85 5.15
N SER A 144 13.60 6.09 4.07
CA SER A 144 13.02 6.29 2.74
C SER A 144 12.64 4.98 2.04
N LYS A 145 12.93 3.85 2.65
CA LYS A 145 12.63 2.51 2.11
C LYS A 145 12.51 1.48 3.21
N TYR A 146 11.73 0.44 2.94
CA TYR A 146 11.66 -0.76 3.78
C TYR A 146 11.38 -2.01 2.94
N LEU A 147 11.67 -3.17 3.52
CA LEU A 147 11.26 -4.48 3.03
C LEU A 147 10.91 -5.36 4.23
N THR A 148 9.71 -5.92 4.25
CA THR A 148 9.27 -6.94 5.19
C THR A 148 9.09 -8.27 4.50
N LEU A 149 9.32 -9.36 5.23
CA LEU A 149 9.02 -10.73 4.80
C LEU A 149 8.06 -11.36 5.79
N ASP A 150 6.99 -11.94 5.30
CA ASP A 150 6.02 -12.68 6.09
C ASP A 150 6.00 -14.14 5.61
N LEU A 151 5.92 -15.08 6.53
CA LEU A 151 5.83 -16.51 6.25
C LEU A 151 4.53 -17.06 6.81
N SER A 152 3.82 -17.82 6.01
CA SER A 152 2.65 -18.60 6.42
C SER A 152 2.88 -20.06 6.10
N LEU A 153 2.67 -20.93 7.07
CA LEU A 153 2.71 -22.38 6.91
C LEU A 153 1.38 -22.95 7.39
N GLN A 154 0.79 -23.85 6.63
CA GLN A 154 -0.43 -24.53 6.99
C GLN A 154 -0.31 -26.00 6.68
N TYR A 155 -0.83 -26.84 7.58
CA TYR A 155 -0.91 -28.28 7.42
C TYR A 155 -2.35 -28.75 7.65
N LYS A 156 -2.93 -29.44 6.66
CA LYS A 156 -4.27 -30.04 6.71
C LYS A 156 -4.14 -31.40 7.39
N VAL A 157 -4.44 -31.47 8.67
CA VAL A 157 -4.38 -32.73 9.46
C VAL A 157 -5.44 -33.69 8.94
N GLN A 158 -6.68 -33.20 8.78
CA GLN A 158 -7.85 -33.88 8.23
C GLN A 158 -8.64 -32.91 7.36
N LYS A 159 -9.72 -33.39 6.74
CA LYS A 159 -10.57 -32.57 5.85
C LYS A 159 -11.05 -31.28 6.53
N ASP A 160 -11.45 -31.37 7.79
CA ASP A 160 -12.08 -30.28 8.53
C ASP A 160 -11.16 -29.71 9.64
N TYR A 161 -9.89 -30.16 9.67
CA TYR A 161 -8.93 -29.73 10.69
C TYR A 161 -7.58 -29.36 10.10
N LYS A 162 -7.15 -28.15 10.38
CA LYS A 162 -5.82 -27.64 9.99
C LYS A 162 -5.13 -26.93 11.14
N ILE A 163 -3.82 -26.99 11.11
CA ILE A 163 -2.94 -26.21 11.98
C ILE A 163 -2.15 -25.22 11.11
N TYR A 164 -1.80 -24.08 11.69
CA TYR A 164 -1.02 -23.08 10.98
C TYR A 164 -0.04 -22.37 11.89
N ALA A 165 1.05 -21.91 11.28
CA ALA A 165 2.02 -21.01 11.90
C ALA A 165 2.27 -19.84 10.96
N LYS A 166 2.32 -18.63 11.50
CA LYS A 166 2.62 -17.41 10.77
C LYS A 166 3.72 -16.64 11.45
N ALA A 167 4.61 -16.07 10.66
CA ALA A 167 5.63 -15.15 11.12
C ALA A 167 5.51 -13.86 10.30
N TYR A 168 5.39 -12.74 10.98
CA TYR A 168 5.26 -11.43 10.36
C TYR A 168 6.54 -10.63 10.55
N ASN A 169 6.89 -9.85 9.53
CA ASN A 169 8.07 -9.00 9.53
C ASN A 169 9.35 -9.75 9.96
N LEU A 170 9.64 -10.88 9.32
CA LEU A 170 10.83 -11.71 9.59
C LEU A 170 12.14 -10.92 9.51
N THR A 171 12.20 -9.90 8.66
CA THR A 171 13.34 -8.97 8.54
C THR A 171 13.52 -8.10 9.78
N ASN A 172 12.51 -8.03 10.65
CA ASN A 172 12.43 -7.11 11.78
C ASN A 172 12.71 -5.65 11.36
N ALA A 173 12.22 -5.28 10.19
CA ALA A 173 12.37 -3.93 9.68
C ALA A 173 11.63 -2.94 10.59
N SER A 174 12.30 -1.85 10.92
CA SER A 174 11.65 -0.68 11.49
C SER A 174 11.12 0.16 10.33
N TYR A 175 9.81 0.36 10.24
CA TYR A 175 9.20 1.09 9.12
C TYR A 175 7.88 1.74 9.53
N ALA A 176 7.42 2.68 8.70
CA ALA A 176 6.13 3.32 8.81
C ALA A 176 5.46 3.38 7.43
N GLU A 177 4.17 3.13 7.36
CA GLU A 177 3.36 3.28 6.14
C GLU A 177 2.75 4.67 6.04
N THR A 178 2.56 5.33 7.18
CA THR A 178 2.10 6.72 7.27
C THR A 178 3.20 7.58 7.89
N GLY A 179 3.54 8.67 7.22
CA GLY A 179 4.56 9.59 7.68
C GLY A 179 4.09 10.49 8.82
N GLY A 180 5.04 10.91 9.63
CA GLY A 180 4.83 11.87 10.70
C GLY A 180 4.84 13.32 10.21
N VAL A 181 4.64 14.24 11.14
CA VAL A 181 4.44 15.68 10.83
C VAL A 181 5.73 16.48 10.70
N SER A 182 6.87 15.98 11.18
CA SER A 182 8.10 16.79 11.23
C SER A 182 9.35 15.91 11.13
N ASN A 183 10.08 16.05 10.04
CA ASN A 183 11.41 15.47 9.79
C ASN A 183 11.53 13.96 10.14
N GLY A 184 10.49 13.19 9.88
CA GLY A 184 10.43 11.77 10.21
C GLY A 184 10.37 11.43 11.71
N LYS A 185 10.47 12.42 12.59
CA LYS A 185 10.60 12.23 14.03
C LYS A 185 9.38 11.61 14.69
N TYR A 186 8.20 11.78 14.09
CA TYR A 186 6.92 11.30 14.61
C TYR A 186 6.18 10.39 13.62
N SER A 187 6.92 9.58 12.86
CA SER A 187 6.32 8.54 12.02
C SER A 187 5.52 7.57 12.88
N PHE A 188 4.45 7.03 12.31
CA PHE A 188 3.63 6.00 12.94
C PHE A 188 4.29 4.63 12.71
N PRO A 189 5.04 4.07 13.67
CA PRO A 189 5.77 2.85 13.46
C PRO A 189 4.83 1.66 13.32
N MET A 190 5.16 0.79 12.39
CA MET A 190 4.49 -0.49 12.21
C MET A 190 5.09 -1.54 13.16
N PRO A 191 4.33 -2.62 13.48
CA PRO A 191 4.82 -3.67 14.37
C PRO A 191 6.11 -4.31 13.88
N GLY A 192 6.99 -4.62 14.81
CA GLY A 192 8.17 -5.45 14.61
C GLY A 192 7.81 -6.91 14.34
N ARG A 193 8.81 -7.79 14.38
CA ARG A 193 8.62 -9.23 14.18
C ARG A 193 7.65 -9.82 15.21
N SER A 194 6.72 -10.63 14.71
CA SER A 194 5.75 -11.34 15.54
C SER A 194 5.42 -12.72 14.98
N PHE A 195 4.92 -13.62 15.84
CA PHE A 195 4.60 -14.99 15.50
C PHE A 195 3.20 -15.33 15.97
N LEU A 196 2.51 -16.16 15.19
CA LEU A 196 1.19 -16.68 15.52
C LEU A 196 1.14 -18.16 15.20
N ILE A 197 0.63 -18.96 16.12
CA ILE A 197 0.33 -20.38 15.90
C ILE A 197 -1.14 -20.57 16.23
N GLY A 198 -1.83 -21.36 15.45
CA GLY A 198 -3.25 -21.62 15.67
C GLY A 198 -3.74 -22.88 14.98
N MET A 199 -4.99 -23.20 15.23
CA MET A 199 -5.72 -24.30 14.60
C MET A 199 -7.11 -23.82 14.18
N GLU A 200 -7.65 -24.47 13.18
CA GLU A 200 -9.00 -24.23 12.67
C GLU A 200 -9.70 -25.57 12.49
N TYR A 201 -10.90 -25.65 13.01
CA TYR A 201 -11.78 -26.81 12.84
C TYR A 201 -13.12 -26.34 12.29
N ALA A 202 -13.57 -26.95 11.18
CA ALA A 202 -14.88 -26.70 10.59
C ALA A 202 -15.82 -27.85 10.99
N PHE A 203 -17.01 -27.55 11.50
CA PHE A 203 -18.06 -28.50 11.89
C PHE A 203 -19.34 -28.26 11.10
#